data_2a9ed30c12f2c872e61298c5e3f90bd1
#
_entry.id   2a9ed30c12f2c872e61298c5e3f90bd1
#
_cell.length_a   1.000
_cell.length_b   1.000
_cell.length_c   1.000
_cell.angle_alpha   90.00
_cell.angle_beta   90.00
_cell.angle_gamma   90.00
#
_symmetry.space_group_name_H-M   'P 1'
#
loop_
_entity.id
_entity.type
_entity.pdbx_description
1 polymer ?
#
loop_
_entity_poly.entity_id
_entity_poly.type
_entity_poly.pdbx_seq_one_letter_code
_entity_poly.pdbx_strand_id
1 'polypeptide(L)'
;MFGIAITLMIVLVTVSSIIVLLYYKRYRFKFPFKDTMGKVGLPVVSFEQNGNSFNFIIDSGADSSVLNTSFLTKLDYTELKGNRFIYGIDGNQVQTSYVGIKLFYQNHKFVEAFQVLDVPGFENIKQTYNMEIAGILGGTFLKRYGFLIDYKQLKAYTNGKENKIANT
;
A
#
# COMPACT_ATOMS: atom_id res chain seq x y z
N MET A 1 42.94 32.11 -1.56
CA MET A 1 41.53 32.17 -1.95
C MET A 1 41.05 31.00 -2.82
N PHE A 2 41.82 30.56 -3.83
CA PHE A 2 41.45 29.46 -4.72
C PHE A 2 41.21 28.11 -3.98
N GLY A 3 42.04 27.75 -3.02
CA GLY A 3 41.90 26.49 -2.27
C GLY A 3 40.61 26.39 -1.45
N ILE A 4 40.18 27.49 -0.83
CA ILE A 4 38.94 27.53 -0.03
C ILE A 4 37.70 27.35 -0.92
N ALA A 5 37.70 27.95 -2.12
CA ALA A 5 36.61 27.81 -3.06
C ALA A 5 36.46 26.37 -3.57
N ILE A 6 37.57 25.69 -3.86
CA ILE A 6 37.55 24.26 -4.27
C ILE A 6 37.05 23.37 -3.16
N THR A 7 37.53 23.60 -1.91
CA THR A 7 37.05 22.81 -0.77
C THR A 7 35.56 22.97 -0.52
N LEU A 8 35.03 24.20 -0.59
CA LEU A 8 33.61 24.49 -0.46
C LEU A 8 32.79 23.79 -1.56
N MET A 9 33.27 23.81 -2.78
CA MET A 9 32.59 23.13 -3.91
C MET A 9 32.52 21.60 -3.72
N ILE A 10 33.61 20.97 -3.26
CA ILE A 10 33.64 19.53 -2.97
C ILE A 10 32.65 19.17 -1.85
N VAL A 11 32.64 19.97 -0.76
CA VAL A 11 31.69 19.76 0.34
C VAL A 11 30.23 19.86 -0.16
N LEU A 12 29.93 20.84 -0.98
CA LEU A 12 28.57 21.04 -1.51
C LEU A 12 28.12 19.89 -2.41
N VAL A 13 29.01 19.40 -3.26
CA VAL A 13 28.73 18.23 -4.13
C VAL A 13 28.52 16.95 -3.32
N THR A 14 29.36 16.71 -2.30
CA THR A 14 29.23 15.52 -1.45
C THR A 14 27.96 15.55 -0.63
N VAL A 15 27.60 16.68 -0.03
CA VAL A 15 26.34 16.84 0.72
C VAL A 15 25.12 16.65 -0.20
N SER A 16 25.13 17.24 -1.38
CA SER A 16 24.06 17.07 -2.37
C SER A 16 23.89 15.60 -2.79
N SER A 17 25.01 14.91 -3.03
CA SER A 17 25.00 13.48 -3.40
C SER A 17 24.44 12.60 -2.28
N ILE A 18 24.79 12.90 -1.03
CA ILE A 18 24.24 12.18 0.15
C ILE A 18 22.73 12.39 0.27
N ILE A 19 22.26 13.63 0.12
CA ILE A 19 20.83 13.97 0.16
C ILE A 19 20.07 13.20 -0.93
N VAL A 20 20.58 13.17 -2.15
CA VAL A 20 20.00 12.43 -3.27
C VAL A 20 19.94 10.92 -2.98
N LEU A 21 21.02 10.34 -2.47
CA LEU A 21 21.08 8.92 -2.09
C LEU A 21 20.08 8.59 -0.99
N LEU A 22 19.96 9.45 0.04
CA LEU A 22 18.98 9.28 1.12
C LEU A 22 17.54 9.36 0.59
N TYR A 23 17.26 10.29 -0.34
CA TYR A 23 15.97 10.44 -0.97
C TYR A 23 15.58 9.18 -1.77
N TYR A 24 16.49 8.66 -2.62
CA TYR A 24 16.24 7.42 -3.38
C TYR A 24 16.05 6.21 -2.48
N LYS A 25 16.80 6.12 -1.38
CA LYS A 25 16.66 5.03 -0.40
C LYS A 25 15.30 5.09 0.35
N ARG A 26 14.76 6.30 0.56
CA ARG A 26 13.47 6.51 1.25
C ARG A 26 12.28 6.14 0.37
N TYR A 27 12.38 6.31 -0.96
CA TYR A 27 11.29 6.13 -1.91
C TYR A 27 11.65 5.10 -2.99
N ARG A 28 12.04 3.90 -2.53
CA ARG A 28 12.49 2.85 -3.42
C ARG A 28 11.39 2.36 -4.36
N PHE A 29 10.16 2.18 -3.85
CA PHE A 29 9.03 1.71 -4.62
C PHE A 29 8.07 2.85 -4.92
N LYS A 30 7.58 2.88 -6.17
CA LYS A 30 6.64 3.88 -6.68
C LYS A 30 5.45 3.15 -7.26
N PHE A 31 4.29 3.42 -6.73
CA PHE A 31 3.01 2.85 -7.17
C PHE A 31 2.22 3.94 -7.89
N PRO A 32 2.23 3.98 -9.23
CA PRO A 32 1.42 4.94 -9.99
C PRO A 32 -0.05 4.57 -9.89
N PHE A 33 -0.92 5.56 -9.72
CA PHE A 33 -2.38 5.38 -9.75
C PHE A 33 -3.09 6.44 -10.60
N LYS A 34 -2.38 7.07 -11.53
CA LYS A 34 -2.94 8.11 -12.42
C LYS A 34 -4.12 7.58 -13.23
N ASP A 35 -3.96 6.40 -13.84
CA ASP A 35 -4.97 5.83 -14.72
C ASP A 35 -6.22 5.42 -13.94
N THR A 36 -6.07 4.89 -12.74
CA THR A 36 -7.17 4.50 -11.88
C THR A 36 -7.90 5.71 -11.29
N MET A 37 -7.17 6.77 -10.91
CA MET A 37 -7.78 8.04 -10.51
C MET A 37 -8.61 8.66 -11.64
N GLY A 38 -8.13 8.62 -12.88
CA GLY A 38 -8.89 9.12 -14.04
C GLY A 38 -10.11 8.28 -14.39
N LYS A 39 -10.03 6.96 -14.17
CA LYS A 39 -11.08 6.01 -14.54
C LYS A 39 -12.14 5.83 -13.45
N VAL A 40 -11.70 5.58 -12.23
CA VAL A 40 -12.54 5.13 -11.11
C VAL A 40 -12.66 6.19 -10.01
N GLY A 41 -11.80 7.21 -10.04
CA GLY A 41 -11.73 8.24 -8.99
C GLY A 41 -11.05 7.75 -7.69
N LEU A 42 -10.38 6.60 -7.73
CA LEU A 42 -9.76 5.98 -6.55
C LEU A 42 -8.28 5.67 -6.78
N PRO A 43 -7.43 5.79 -5.75
CA PRO A 43 -6.02 5.42 -5.81
C PRO A 43 -5.88 3.89 -5.71
N VAL A 44 -5.88 3.22 -6.85
CA VAL A 44 -5.74 1.76 -6.94
C VAL A 44 -4.31 1.43 -7.32
N VAL A 45 -3.72 0.49 -6.59
CA VAL A 45 -2.38 -0.05 -6.82
C VAL A 45 -2.44 -1.56 -7.01
N SER A 46 -1.50 -2.11 -7.77
CA SER A 46 -1.48 -3.54 -8.06
C SER A 46 -0.30 -4.22 -7.37
N PHE A 47 -0.56 -5.39 -6.82
CA PHE A 47 0.43 -6.31 -6.29
C PHE A 47 0.32 -7.66 -6.99
N GLU A 48 1.37 -8.44 -6.91
CA GLU A 48 1.46 -9.73 -7.57
C GLU A 48 1.48 -10.86 -6.53
N GLN A 49 0.89 -11.99 -6.89
CA GLN A 49 1.08 -13.27 -6.22
C GLN A 49 0.90 -14.39 -7.23
N ASN A 50 1.84 -15.35 -7.26
CA ASN A 50 1.81 -16.51 -8.16
C ASN A 50 1.61 -16.15 -9.66
N GLY A 51 2.24 -15.06 -10.11
CA GLY A 51 2.14 -14.59 -11.48
C GLY A 51 0.83 -13.86 -11.83
N ASN A 52 -0.10 -13.75 -10.89
CA ASN A 52 -1.34 -12.98 -11.06
C ASN A 52 -1.22 -11.60 -10.42
N SER A 53 -1.87 -10.61 -11.01
CA SER A 53 -1.94 -9.23 -10.50
C SER A 53 -3.28 -8.97 -9.81
N PHE A 54 -3.23 -8.36 -8.64
CA PHE A 54 -4.38 -8.06 -7.80
C PHE A 54 -4.41 -6.57 -7.46
N ASN A 55 -5.56 -5.94 -7.69
CA ASN A 55 -5.75 -4.51 -7.48
C ASN A 55 -6.29 -4.24 -6.07
N PHE A 56 -5.68 -3.29 -5.38
CA PHE A 56 -6.09 -2.85 -4.06
C PHE A 56 -6.28 -1.33 -4.03
N ILE A 57 -7.33 -0.87 -3.39
CA ILE A 57 -7.54 0.56 -3.13
C ILE A 57 -6.65 0.95 -1.94
N ILE A 58 -5.93 2.06 -2.06
CA ILE A 58 -5.28 2.71 -0.92
C ILE A 58 -6.33 3.56 -0.21
N ASP A 59 -6.63 3.25 1.06
CA ASP A 59 -7.59 4.00 1.85
C ASP A 59 -7.03 4.33 3.24
N SER A 60 -6.60 5.56 3.42
CA SER A 60 -6.10 6.04 4.72
C SER A 60 -7.21 6.25 5.77
N GLY A 61 -8.48 6.22 5.36
CA GLY A 61 -9.64 6.30 6.24
C GLY A 61 -10.06 4.94 6.81
N ALA A 62 -9.64 3.85 6.18
CA ALA A 62 -9.83 2.50 6.72
C ALA A 62 -8.74 2.20 7.76
N ASP A 63 -9.11 1.81 8.97
CA ASP A 63 -8.15 1.43 10.02
C ASP A 63 -7.35 0.19 9.61
N SER A 64 -8.02 -0.85 9.13
CA SER A 64 -7.45 -2.16 8.78
C SER A 64 -7.61 -2.45 7.29
N SER A 65 -6.77 -3.35 6.77
CA SER A 65 -6.90 -3.83 5.41
C SER A 65 -8.05 -4.84 5.28
N VAL A 66 -8.75 -4.80 4.15
CA VAL A 66 -9.90 -5.65 3.83
C VAL A 66 -9.64 -6.44 2.56
N LEU A 67 -9.94 -7.74 2.56
CA LEU A 67 -9.96 -8.61 1.39
C LEU A 67 -11.41 -8.93 1.04
N ASN A 68 -11.77 -8.77 -0.22
CA ASN A 68 -13.07 -9.21 -0.70
C ASN A 68 -13.13 -10.76 -0.70
N THR A 69 -14.18 -11.31 -0.13
CA THR A 69 -14.41 -12.75 0.02
C THR A 69 -14.21 -13.53 -1.29
N SER A 70 -14.63 -12.96 -2.42
CA SER A 70 -14.47 -13.57 -3.75
C SER A 70 -13.02 -13.83 -4.17
N PHE A 71 -12.04 -13.24 -3.50
CA PHE A 71 -10.63 -13.43 -3.80
C PHE A 71 -9.94 -14.50 -2.95
N LEU A 72 -10.60 -15.09 -1.96
CA LEU A 72 -10.04 -16.20 -1.17
C LEU A 72 -9.65 -17.41 -2.03
N THR A 73 -10.36 -17.66 -3.11
CA THR A 73 -10.05 -18.76 -4.04
C THR A 73 -8.97 -18.42 -5.05
N LYS A 74 -8.56 -17.14 -5.14
CA LYS A 74 -7.59 -16.64 -6.13
C LYS A 74 -6.22 -16.32 -5.52
N LEU A 75 -6.13 -16.25 -4.19
CA LEU A 75 -4.93 -15.86 -3.45
C LEU A 75 -4.50 -16.95 -2.48
N ASP A 76 -3.21 -17.16 -2.35
CA ASP A 76 -2.65 -17.95 -1.26
C ASP A 76 -2.68 -17.14 0.03
N TYR A 77 -3.21 -17.73 1.07
CA TYR A 77 -3.30 -17.10 2.38
C TYR A 77 -3.02 -18.07 3.52
N THR A 78 -2.81 -17.53 4.69
CA THR A 78 -2.74 -18.27 5.95
C THR A 78 -3.85 -17.79 6.85
N GLU A 79 -4.67 -18.69 7.36
CA GLU A 79 -5.68 -18.32 8.35
C GLU A 79 -5.00 -17.82 9.63
N LEU A 80 -5.46 -16.70 10.14
CA LEU A 80 -4.99 -16.13 11.38
C LEU A 80 -6.03 -16.37 12.48
N LYS A 81 -5.56 -16.85 13.64
CA LYS A 81 -6.42 -17.07 14.80
C LYS A 81 -6.90 -15.74 15.35
N GLY A 82 -8.18 -15.67 15.64
CA GLY A 82 -8.84 -14.54 16.30
C GLY A 82 -10.02 -14.01 15.49
N ASN A 83 -11.17 -13.92 16.16
CA ASN A 83 -12.33 -13.21 15.61
C ASN A 83 -12.21 -11.77 16.10
N ARG A 84 -12.25 -10.82 15.17
CA ARG A 84 -12.38 -9.40 15.52
C ARG A 84 -13.69 -8.90 14.96
N PHE A 85 -14.20 -7.88 15.63
CA PHE A 85 -15.39 -7.19 15.19
C PHE A 85 -14.98 -5.93 14.45
N ILE A 86 -15.62 -5.67 13.32
CA ILE A 86 -15.52 -4.41 12.60
C ILE A 86 -16.73 -3.58 12.97
N TYR A 87 -16.51 -2.31 13.22
CA TYR A 87 -17.55 -1.33 13.37
C TYR A 87 -17.70 -0.59 12.04
N GLY A 88 -18.86 -0.75 11.40
CA GLY A 88 -19.25 0.12 10.29
C GLY A 88 -19.48 1.56 10.77
N ILE A 89 -19.45 2.53 9.85
CA ILE A 89 -19.82 3.92 10.13
C ILE A 89 -21.24 4.00 10.68
N ASP A 90 -22.09 3.02 10.35
CA ASP A 90 -23.47 2.86 10.84
C ASP A 90 -23.56 2.26 12.26
N GLY A 91 -22.42 1.97 12.91
CA GLY A 91 -22.34 1.35 14.23
C GLY A 91 -22.63 -0.15 14.27
N ASN A 92 -22.92 -0.78 13.14
CA ASN A 92 -23.12 -2.22 13.05
C ASN A 92 -21.80 -2.97 13.27
N GLN A 93 -21.87 -4.05 14.04
CA GLN A 93 -20.75 -4.91 14.37
C GLN A 93 -20.80 -6.16 13.50
N VAL A 94 -19.76 -6.37 12.69
CA VAL A 94 -19.63 -7.58 11.84
C VAL A 94 -18.46 -8.41 12.34
N GLN A 95 -18.72 -9.68 12.63
CA GLN A 95 -17.65 -10.62 12.98
C GLN A 95 -16.95 -11.07 11.69
N THR A 96 -15.62 -10.99 11.63
CA THR A 96 -14.85 -11.33 10.44
C THR A 96 -13.73 -12.30 10.76
N SER A 97 -13.36 -13.10 9.77
CA SER A 97 -12.13 -13.89 9.79
C SER A 97 -10.94 -13.03 9.32
N TYR A 98 -9.75 -13.45 9.75
CA TYR A 98 -8.49 -12.81 9.35
C TYR A 98 -7.64 -13.77 8.53
N VAL A 99 -7.04 -13.26 7.48
CA VAL A 99 -6.08 -14.00 6.65
C VAL A 99 -4.79 -13.21 6.48
N GLY A 100 -3.66 -13.87 6.62
CA GLY A 100 -2.34 -13.32 6.31
C GLY A 100 -1.99 -13.58 4.85
N ILE A 101 -1.66 -12.54 4.11
CA ILE A 101 -1.33 -12.65 2.68
C ILE A 101 0.05 -12.07 2.43
N LYS A 102 0.82 -12.74 1.56
CA LYS A 102 2.09 -12.26 1.03
C LYS A 102 1.85 -11.68 -0.34
N LEU A 103 2.04 -10.39 -0.48
CA LEU A 103 1.92 -9.65 -1.73
C LEU A 103 3.31 -9.26 -2.24
N PHE A 104 3.48 -9.19 -3.55
CA PHE A 104 4.76 -8.82 -4.15
C PHE A 104 4.61 -7.60 -5.05
N TYR A 105 5.61 -6.74 -5.04
CA TYR A 105 5.75 -5.63 -5.97
C TYR A 105 7.22 -5.48 -6.35
N GLN A 106 7.55 -5.60 -7.64
CA GLN A 106 8.92 -5.59 -8.13
C GLN A 106 9.84 -6.56 -7.36
N ASN A 107 9.40 -7.81 -7.18
CA ASN A 107 10.07 -8.87 -6.42
C ASN A 107 10.28 -8.57 -4.91
N HIS A 108 9.72 -7.50 -4.39
CA HIS A 108 9.74 -7.20 -2.97
C HIS A 108 8.46 -7.71 -2.29
N LYS A 109 8.65 -8.38 -1.14
CA LYS A 109 7.55 -8.98 -0.39
C LYS A 109 6.97 -7.99 0.62
N PHE A 110 5.66 -7.83 0.58
CA PHE A 110 4.84 -7.17 1.58
C PHE A 110 3.97 -8.22 2.27
N VAL A 111 3.77 -8.10 3.56
CA VAL A 111 2.92 -9.02 4.34
C VAL A 111 1.83 -8.22 5.02
N GLU A 112 0.58 -8.65 4.88
CA GLU A 112 -0.55 -7.98 5.51
C GLU A 112 -1.56 -8.97 6.06
N ALA A 113 -2.22 -8.57 7.15
CA ALA A 113 -3.37 -9.25 7.72
C ALA A 113 -4.64 -8.56 7.23
N PHE A 114 -5.45 -9.30 6.48
CA PHE A 114 -6.69 -8.79 5.92
C PHE A 114 -7.89 -9.32 6.70
N GLN A 115 -8.84 -8.45 6.95
CA GLN A 115 -10.19 -8.83 7.31
C GLN A 115 -10.92 -9.30 6.07
N VAL A 116 -11.62 -10.43 6.14
CA VAL A 116 -12.35 -10.98 5.00
C VAL A 116 -13.79 -10.49 5.07
N LEU A 117 -14.19 -9.73 4.06
CA LEU A 117 -15.53 -9.13 3.96
C LEU A 117 -16.05 -9.23 2.54
N ASP A 118 -17.36 -9.29 2.42
CA ASP A 118 -18.03 -8.99 1.16
C ASP A 118 -18.18 -7.46 1.03
N VAL A 119 -17.67 -6.91 -0.07
CA VAL A 119 -17.70 -5.45 -0.34
C VAL A 119 -18.54 -5.22 -1.60
N PRO A 120 -19.84 -4.98 -1.48
CA PRO A 120 -20.75 -4.89 -2.64
C PRO A 120 -20.36 -3.82 -3.65
N GLY A 121 -19.75 -2.71 -3.19
CA GLY A 121 -19.28 -1.64 -4.07
C GLY A 121 -18.21 -2.06 -5.09
N PHE A 122 -17.46 -3.14 -4.85
CA PHE A 122 -16.46 -3.64 -5.78
C PHE A 122 -17.07 -4.28 -7.03
N GLU A 123 -18.24 -4.89 -6.90
CA GLU A 123 -18.96 -5.43 -8.05
C GLU A 123 -19.41 -4.31 -9.00
N ASN A 124 -19.84 -3.16 -8.46
CA ASN A 124 -20.19 -1.99 -9.28
C ASN A 124 -18.97 -1.46 -10.05
N ILE A 125 -17.80 -1.44 -9.42
CA ILE A 125 -16.54 -1.04 -10.08
C ILE A 125 -16.21 -2.01 -11.22
N LYS A 126 -16.36 -3.31 -10.98
CA LYS A 126 -16.12 -4.34 -11.99
C LYS A 126 -17.06 -4.18 -13.18
N GLN A 127 -18.35 -4.02 -12.94
CA GLN A 127 -19.36 -3.88 -14.01
C GLN A 127 -19.18 -2.60 -14.81
N THR A 128 -18.89 -1.46 -14.14
CA THR A 128 -18.79 -0.16 -14.79
C THR A 128 -17.46 0.04 -15.51
N TYR A 129 -16.36 -0.41 -14.91
CA TYR A 129 -15.00 -0.07 -15.37
C TYR A 129 -14.19 -1.27 -15.83
N ASN A 130 -14.76 -2.48 -15.78
CA ASN A 130 -14.06 -3.74 -16.05
C ASN A 130 -12.76 -3.87 -15.23
N MET A 131 -12.84 -3.51 -13.94
CA MET A 131 -11.71 -3.56 -13.02
C MET A 131 -12.09 -4.35 -11.77
N GLU A 132 -11.44 -5.50 -11.55
CA GLU A 132 -11.60 -6.27 -10.33
C GLU A 132 -10.76 -5.65 -9.21
N ILE A 133 -11.38 -5.43 -8.04
CA ILE A 133 -10.73 -4.95 -6.83
C ILE A 133 -10.66 -6.10 -5.84
N ALA A 134 -9.45 -6.50 -5.45
CA ALA A 134 -9.23 -7.57 -4.50
C ALA A 134 -9.50 -7.13 -3.05
N GLY A 135 -9.25 -5.86 -2.75
CA GLY A 135 -9.42 -5.37 -1.39
C GLY A 135 -8.99 -3.92 -1.19
N ILE A 136 -8.86 -3.57 0.07
CA ILE A 136 -8.43 -2.26 0.56
C ILE A 136 -7.15 -2.43 1.37
N LEU A 137 -6.17 -1.57 1.14
CA LEU A 137 -4.98 -1.41 2.00
C LEU A 137 -5.24 -0.25 2.95
N GLY A 138 -5.50 -0.58 4.21
CA GLY A 138 -5.85 0.38 5.25
C GLY A 138 -4.66 1.01 5.97
N GLY A 139 -4.96 1.86 6.95
CA GLY A 139 -3.99 2.63 7.73
C GLY A 139 -2.92 1.79 8.39
N THR A 140 -3.23 0.59 8.88
CA THR A 140 -2.25 -0.34 9.46
C THR A 140 -1.17 -0.74 8.46
N PHE A 141 -1.53 -1.08 7.23
CA PHE A 141 -0.58 -1.40 6.16
C PHE A 141 0.24 -0.17 5.76
N LEU A 142 -0.43 0.94 5.53
CA LEU A 142 0.21 2.18 5.08
C LEU A 142 1.25 2.68 6.11
N LYS A 143 0.91 2.63 7.40
CA LYS A 143 1.80 2.98 8.51
C LYS A 143 2.96 2.00 8.63
N ARG A 144 2.70 0.68 8.54
CA ARG A 144 3.72 -0.38 8.64
C ARG A 144 4.83 -0.17 7.62
N TYR A 145 4.49 0.12 6.38
CA TYR A 145 5.45 0.28 5.29
C TYR A 145 5.82 1.73 4.98
N GLY A 146 5.36 2.69 5.79
CA GLY A 146 5.69 4.10 5.65
C GLY A 146 5.30 4.68 4.30
N PHE A 147 4.07 4.41 3.87
CA PHE A 147 3.55 4.95 2.62
C PHE A 147 3.41 6.47 2.67
N LEU A 148 3.86 7.13 1.62
CA LEU A 148 3.55 8.51 1.29
C LEU A 148 2.63 8.52 0.08
N ILE A 149 1.47 9.15 0.17
CA ILE A 149 0.52 9.28 -0.93
C ILE A 149 0.60 10.71 -1.47
N ASP A 150 0.97 10.84 -2.74
CA ASP A 150 1.11 12.13 -3.43
C ASP A 150 0.03 12.26 -4.48
N TYR A 151 -1.05 12.96 -4.12
CA TYR A 151 -2.15 13.25 -5.04
C TYR A 151 -1.80 14.24 -6.15
N LYS A 152 -0.74 15.05 -5.98
CA LYS A 152 -0.26 15.95 -7.04
C LYS A 152 0.41 15.18 -8.18
N GLN A 153 1.21 14.14 -7.82
CA GLN A 153 1.87 13.29 -8.81
C GLN A 153 1.07 12.02 -9.13
N LEU A 154 -0.03 11.76 -8.42
CA LEU A 154 -0.86 10.55 -8.51
C LEU A 154 -0.04 9.27 -8.36
N LYS A 155 0.77 9.23 -7.30
CA LYS A 155 1.66 8.12 -6.95
C LYS A 155 1.71 7.91 -5.45
N ALA A 156 1.87 6.65 -5.05
CA ALA A 156 2.25 6.31 -3.69
C ALA A 156 3.71 5.85 -3.66
N TYR A 157 4.39 6.08 -2.55
CA TYR A 157 5.82 5.78 -2.38
C TYR A 157 6.05 5.06 -1.08
N THR A 158 6.99 4.11 -1.06
CA THR A 158 7.52 3.50 0.16
C THR A 158 8.94 3.02 -0.05
N ASN A 159 9.70 2.80 1.03
CA ASN A 159 10.97 2.08 0.98
C ASN A 159 10.80 0.54 1.06
N GLY A 160 9.58 0.06 1.30
CA GLY A 160 9.24 -1.36 1.43
C GLY A 160 9.67 -1.99 2.76
N LYS A 161 10.31 -1.25 3.65
CA LYS A 161 10.74 -1.76 4.96
C LYS A 161 9.61 -1.62 5.97
N GLU A 162 9.41 -2.65 6.76
CA GLU A 162 8.52 -2.55 7.91
C GLU A 162 9.08 -1.55 8.92
N ASN A 163 8.28 -0.58 9.29
CA ASN A 163 8.59 0.28 10.41
C ASN A 163 8.49 -0.56 11.68
N LYS A 164 9.52 -0.57 12.50
CA LYS A 164 9.44 -1.10 13.86
C LYS A 164 8.50 -0.15 14.63
N ILE A 165 7.22 -0.47 14.67
CA ILE A 165 6.28 0.21 15.54
C ILE A 165 6.68 -0.24 16.94
N ALA A 166 7.22 0.67 17.75
CA ALA A 166 7.37 0.42 19.18
C ALA A 166 5.98 0.05 19.70
N ASN A 167 5.84 -1.15 20.24
CA ASN A 167 4.64 -1.57 20.91
C ASN A 167 4.46 -0.60 22.11
N THR A 168 3.59 0.37 21.96
CA THR A 168 3.06 1.19 23.06
C THR A 168 1.80 0.56 23.57
#